data_9a402317724c4cfa91e0b4c50c2474c9
#
_entry.id   9a402317724c4cfa91e0b4c50c2474c9
#
_cell.length_a   1.000
_cell.length_b   1.000
_cell.length_c   1.000
_cell.angle_alpha   90.00
_cell.angle_beta   90.00
_cell.angle_gamma   90.00
#
_symmetry.space_group_name_H-M   'P 1'
#
loop_
_entity.id
_entity.type
_entity.pdbx_description
1 polymer ?
#
loop_
_entity_poly.entity_id
_entity_poly.type
_entity_poly.pdbx_seq_one_letter_code
_entity_poly.pdbx_strand_id
1 'polypeptide(L)'
;MLLALLVLPWADGCTTIDPGANFVVPDEVFDADFYYCHVEPELIIAYKCGPGDPSKGDQPNTCHFSSAVSGMELLDHPAIDCGGGDTPLDPTQVGIGSPAETDLNAVSFEMNRDYTAAPLYLRPSSGSGHPRPVISRSDPAIILLLSTWAAK
;
A
#
# COMPACT_ATOMS: atom_id res chain seq x y z
N MET A 1 40.13 -24.92 48.46
CA MET A 1 39.46 -23.74 47.85
C MET A 1 38.72 -24.21 46.62
N LEU A 2 37.43 -24.55 46.79
CA LEU A 2 36.59 -25.10 45.72
C LEU A 2 35.81 -23.94 45.06
N LEU A 3 36.10 -23.69 43.77
CA LEU A 3 35.34 -22.70 42.98
C LEU A 3 34.06 -23.40 42.44
N ALA A 4 32.89 -23.01 42.93
CA ALA A 4 31.62 -23.43 42.37
C ALA A 4 31.28 -22.53 41.17
N LEU A 5 31.28 -23.12 39.95
CA LEU A 5 30.75 -22.45 38.74
C LEU A 5 29.23 -22.44 38.83
N LEU A 6 28.67 -21.24 39.00
CA LEU A 6 27.23 -20.99 38.82
C LEU A 6 26.91 -20.92 37.31
N VAL A 7 26.26 -21.97 36.78
CA VAL A 7 25.68 -21.96 35.45
C VAL A 7 24.30 -21.28 35.54
N LEU A 8 24.20 -20.05 35.02
CA LEU A 8 22.91 -19.39 34.86
C LEU A 8 22.17 -19.99 33.67
N PRO A 9 20.92 -20.46 33.82
CA PRO A 9 20.12 -20.85 32.67
C PRO A 9 19.76 -19.61 31.86
N TRP A 10 20.11 -19.63 30.58
CA TRP A 10 19.63 -18.65 29.62
C TRP A 10 18.15 -18.92 29.39
N ALA A 11 17.31 -18.00 29.86
CA ALA A 11 15.88 -18.03 29.55
C ALA A 11 15.73 -17.62 28.08
N ASP A 12 15.44 -18.56 27.20
CA ASP A 12 14.99 -18.34 25.83
C ASP A 12 13.63 -17.64 25.88
N GLY A 13 13.67 -16.30 25.91
CA GLY A 13 12.50 -15.45 26.06
C GLY A 13 11.89 -15.00 24.73
N CYS A 14 11.70 -15.88 23.75
CA CYS A 14 10.78 -15.64 22.63
C CYS A 14 9.75 -16.75 22.61
N THR A 15 8.71 -16.62 23.45
CA THR A 15 7.49 -17.38 23.26
C THR A 15 6.80 -16.79 22.04
N THR A 16 6.90 -17.45 20.87
CA THR A 16 5.97 -17.25 19.78
C THR A 16 4.57 -17.54 20.31
N ILE A 17 3.75 -16.51 20.39
CA ILE A 17 2.33 -16.70 20.69
C ILE A 17 1.75 -17.43 19.48
N ASP A 18 1.43 -18.72 19.64
CA ASP A 18 0.64 -19.44 18.66
C ASP A 18 -0.78 -18.85 18.68
N PRO A 19 -1.25 -18.20 17.60
CA PRO A 19 -2.58 -17.59 17.56
C PRO A 19 -3.72 -18.62 17.57
N GLY A 20 -3.39 -19.93 17.58
CA GLY A 20 -4.36 -21.03 17.55
C GLY A 20 -4.85 -21.36 16.14
N ALA A 21 -5.32 -22.60 15.95
CA ALA A 21 -5.76 -23.13 14.67
C ALA A 21 -6.98 -22.42 14.02
N ASN A 22 -7.61 -21.49 14.74
CA ASN A 22 -8.77 -20.72 14.28
C ASN A 22 -8.44 -19.25 13.97
N PHE A 23 -7.17 -18.85 14.03
CA PHE A 23 -6.78 -17.51 13.61
C PHE A 23 -6.67 -17.50 12.08
N VAL A 24 -7.79 -17.23 11.43
CA VAL A 24 -7.81 -16.90 10.00
C VAL A 24 -7.56 -15.40 9.91
N VAL A 25 -6.38 -15.01 9.43
CA VAL A 25 -6.20 -13.66 8.88
C VAL A 25 -7.02 -13.68 7.59
N PRO A 26 -8.10 -12.90 7.47
CA PRO A 26 -8.72 -12.75 6.16
C PRO A 26 -7.66 -12.11 5.26
N ASP A 27 -7.21 -12.81 4.23
CA ASP A 27 -6.53 -12.16 3.12
C ASP A 27 -7.57 -11.22 2.52
N GLU A 28 -7.48 -9.93 2.83
CA GLU A 28 -8.31 -8.92 2.19
C GLU A 28 -7.82 -8.79 0.74
N VAL A 29 -8.39 -9.62 -0.11
CA VAL A 29 -8.11 -9.56 -1.55
C VAL A 29 -9.03 -8.49 -2.15
N PHE A 30 -8.44 -7.41 -2.62
CA PHE A 30 -9.12 -6.35 -3.35
C PHE A 30 -9.14 -6.66 -4.85
N ASP A 31 -10.14 -6.14 -5.56
CA ASP A 31 -10.29 -6.32 -7.00
C ASP A 31 -9.10 -5.68 -7.74
N ALA A 32 -8.26 -6.52 -8.36
CA ALA A 32 -7.06 -6.11 -9.05
C ALA A 32 -7.36 -5.33 -10.34
N ASP A 33 -8.37 -5.75 -11.09
CA ASP A 33 -8.75 -5.07 -12.34
C ASP A 33 -9.25 -3.67 -12.04
N PHE A 34 -10.05 -3.51 -10.99
CA PHE A 34 -10.50 -2.19 -10.54
C PHE A 34 -9.33 -1.31 -10.07
N TYR A 35 -8.33 -1.90 -9.42
CA TYR A 35 -7.12 -1.17 -9.06
C TYR A 35 -6.42 -0.61 -10.30
N TYR A 36 -6.10 -1.46 -11.26
CA TYR A 36 -5.36 -1.07 -12.47
C TYR A 36 -6.11 -0.05 -13.33
N CYS A 37 -7.43 -0.20 -13.43
CA CYS A 37 -8.22 0.63 -14.32
C CYS A 37 -8.74 1.92 -13.70
N HIS A 38 -8.77 2.02 -12.37
CA HIS A 38 -9.35 3.17 -11.67
C HIS A 38 -8.44 3.69 -10.56
N VAL A 39 -8.05 2.88 -9.58
CA VAL A 39 -7.31 3.39 -8.40
C VAL A 39 -5.93 3.89 -8.81
N GLU A 40 -5.22 3.14 -9.60
CA GLU A 40 -3.88 3.52 -10.05
C GLU A 40 -3.89 4.81 -10.88
N PRO A 41 -4.67 4.94 -11.98
CA PRO A 41 -4.69 6.17 -12.78
C PRO A 41 -5.29 7.36 -12.06
N GLU A 42 -6.38 7.19 -11.31
CA GLU A 42 -7.13 8.29 -10.71
C GLU A 42 -6.58 8.76 -9.36
N LEU A 43 -5.85 7.91 -8.65
CA LEU A 43 -5.23 8.25 -7.37
C LEU A 43 -3.70 8.25 -7.46
N ILE A 44 -3.08 7.13 -7.76
CA ILE A 44 -1.62 6.97 -7.65
C ILE A 44 -0.90 7.84 -8.67
N ILE A 45 -1.28 7.76 -9.94
CA ILE A 45 -0.67 8.53 -11.03
C ILE A 45 -1.11 10.00 -11.00
N ALA A 46 -2.42 10.26 -10.88
CA ALA A 46 -2.97 11.62 -10.91
C ALA A 46 -2.38 12.52 -9.81
N TYR A 47 -2.14 11.96 -8.64
CA TYR A 47 -1.56 12.70 -7.51
C TYR A 47 -0.04 12.53 -7.39
N LYS A 48 0.61 11.88 -8.38
CA LYS A 48 2.07 11.68 -8.46
C LYS A 48 2.65 11.03 -7.21
N CYS A 49 1.97 10.03 -6.68
CA CYS A 49 2.38 9.36 -5.44
C CYS A 49 3.76 8.72 -5.57
N GLY A 50 4.10 8.14 -6.73
CA GLY A 50 5.41 7.56 -7.00
C GLY A 50 6.53 8.61 -7.11
N PRO A 51 6.54 9.43 -8.18
CA PRO A 51 7.64 10.33 -8.47
C PRO A 51 7.66 11.60 -7.60
N GLY A 52 6.55 11.96 -6.97
CA GLY A 52 6.38 13.26 -6.32
C GLY A 52 6.01 14.37 -7.30
N ASP A 53 5.61 15.51 -6.76
CA ASP A 53 5.23 16.71 -7.53
C ASP A 53 6.19 17.87 -7.28
N PRO A 54 7.15 18.15 -8.17
CA PRO A 54 8.09 19.26 -8.02
C PRO A 54 7.39 20.61 -7.90
N SER A 55 6.19 20.79 -8.47
CA SER A 55 5.42 22.02 -8.33
C SER A 55 4.92 22.26 -6.91
N LYS A 56 4.93 21.24 -6.07
CA LYS A 56 4.56 21.27 -4.65
C LYS A 56 5.77 21.19 -3.72
N GLY A 57 7.00 21.24 -4.29
CA GLY A 57 8.23 21.21 -3.53
C GLY A 57 8.82 19.82 -3.28
N ASP A 58 8.22 18.78 -3.84
CA ASP A 58 8.80 17.43 -3.74
C ASP A 58 10.07 17.34 -4.59
N GLN A 59 11.05 16.60 -4.12
CA GLN A 59 12.21 16.24 -4.94
C GLN A 59 11.79 15.11 -5.92
N PRO A 60 12.30 15.12 -7.17
CA PRO A 60 12.01 14.06 -8.12
C PRO A 60 12.37 12.67 -7.58
N ASN A 61 11.48 11.70 -7.74
CA ASN A 61 11.67 10.30 -7.33
C ASN A 61 11.97 10.10 -5.83
N THR A 62 11.52 10.98 -4.97
CA THR A 62 11.72 10.89 -3.51
C THR A 62 10.46 10.52 -2.75
N CYS A 63 9.30 10.46 -3.42
CA CYS A 63 8.07 9.92 -2.83
C CYS A 63 8.10 8.38 -2.89
N HIS A 64 7.02 7.74 -3.23
CA HIS A 64 6.92 6.27 -3.15
C HIS A 64 7.75 5.48 -4.18
N PHE A 65 8.47 6.13 -5.11
CA PHE A 65 9.52 5.49 -5.90
C PHE A 65 10.83 5.30 -5.12
N SER A 66 10.88 5.70 -3.87
CA SER A 66 12.02 5.51 -2.99
C SER A 66 11.70 4.49 -1.91
N SER A 67 12.47 3.42 -1.83
CA SER A 67 12.39 2.40 -0.78
C SER A 67 12.63 2.94 0.65
N ALA A 68 13.12 4.18 0.77
CA ALA A 68 13.30 4.86 2.05
C ALA A 68 11.99 5.41 2.64
N VAL A 69 10.89 5.40 1.89
CA VAL A 69 9.60 5.98 2.29
C VAL A 69 8.63 4.88 2.66
N SER A 70 8.40 4.71 3.94
CA SER A 70 7.30 3.99 4.63
C SER A 70 6.55 2.90 3.85
N GLY A 71 7.10 1.71 3.68
CA GLY A 71 6.30 0.49 3.44
C GLY A 71 5.49 0.38 2.13
N MET A 72 5.13 1.48 1.47
CA MET A 72 4.48 1.50 0.17
C MET A 72 5.50 1.91 -0.89
N GLU A 73 6.33 0.97 -1.33
CA GLU A 73 7.25 1.20 -2.44
C GLU A 73 6.53 0.95 -3.76
N LEU A 74 6.53 1.93 -4.65
CA LEU A 74 5.96 1.86 -5.99
C LEU A 74 7.08 1.76 -7.02
N LEU A 75 6.78 1.11 -8.13
CA LEU A 75 7.69 0.97 -9.26
C LEU A 75 7.23 1.84 -10.43
N ASP A 76 8.18 2.40 -11.16
CA ASP A 76 7.86 3.16 -12.38
C ASP A 76 7.52 2.19 -13.53
N HIS A 77 6.33 2.35 -14.08
CA HIS A 77 5.86 1.58 -15.23
C HIS A 77 4.87 2.39 -16.08
N PRO A 78 4.67 2.03 -17.35
CA PRO A 78 3.64 2.65 -18.18
C PRO A 78 2.25 2.44 -17.58
N ALA A 79 1.37 3.45 -17.70
CA ALA A 79 -0.03 3.32 -17.28
C ALA A 79 -0.70 2.11 -17.97
N ILE A 80 -1.49 1.37 -17.24
CA ILE A 80 -2.22 0.21 -17.74
C ILE A 80 -3.36 0.69 -18.64
N ASP A 81 -3.45 0.15 -19.85
CA ASP A 81 -4.52 0.48 -20.79
C ASP A 81 -5.73 -0.42 -20.55
N CYS A 82 -6.82 0.18 -20.15
CA CYS A 82 -8.12 -0.49 -19.94
C CYS A 82 -9.15 -0.11 -21.02
N GLY A 83 -8.79 0.69 -22.03
CA GLY A 83 -9.71 1.11 -23.10
C GLY A 83 -10.96 1.84 -22.60
N GLY A 84 -10.92 2.39 -21.36
CA GLY A 84 -12.05 3.00 -20.68
C GLY A 84 -13.04 1.99 -20.06
N GLY A 85 -12.67 0.72 -19.95
CA GLY A 85 -13.40 -0.34 -19.23
C GLY A 85 -12.76 -0.63 -17.85
N ASP A 86 -13.24 -1.72 -17.24
CA ASP A 86 -12.86 -2.15 -15.89
C ASP A 86 -11.82 -3.29 -15.91
N THR A 87 -11.26 -3.63 -17.07
CA THR A 87 -10.31 -4.76 -17.21
C THR A 87 -9.15 -4.35 -18.11
N PRO A 88 -7.89 -4.64 -17.72
CA PRO A 88 -6.72 -4.40 -18.54
C PRO A 88 -6.82 -5.08 -19.93
N LEU A 89 -6.50 -4.33 -21.00
CA LEU A 89 -6.54 -4.87 -22.37
C LEU A 89 -5.36 -5.84 -22.64
N ASP A 90 -4.23 -5.63 -21.99
CA ASP A 90 -3.07 -6.51 -22.07
C ASP A 90 -2.76 -7.14 -20.71
N PRO A 91 -3.15 -8.42 -20.50
CA PRO A 91 -2.93 -9.11 -19.23
C PRO A 91 -1.44 -9.35 -18.92
N THR A 92 -0.54 -9.18 -19.88
CA THR A 92 0.90 -9.36 -19.61
C THR A 92 1.49 -8.20 -18.84
N GLN A 93 0.86 -7.02 -18.86
CA GLN A 93 1.30 -5.85 -18.10
C GLN A 93 1.03 -5.99 -16.59
N VAL A 94 0.04 -6.80 -16.22
CA VAL A 94 -0.44 -7.00 -14.85
C VAL A 94 -0.17 -8.43 -14.33
N GLY A 95 0.64 -9.19 -15.05
CA GLY A 95 0.98 -10.57 -14.69
C GLY A 95 1.89 -10.67 -13.47
N ILE A 96 1.97 -11.89 -12.91
CA ILE A 96 2.81 -12.20 -11.75
C ILE A 96 4.25 -11.73 -11.95
N GLY A 97 4.75 -10.94 -10.99
CA GLY A 97 6.09 -10.37 -11.00
C GLY A 97 6.21 -9.10 -11.85
N SER A 98 5.11 -8.56 -12.40
CA SER A 98 5.14 -7.27 -13.09
C SER A 98 5.30 -6.12 -12.07
N PRO A 99 5.82 -4.94 -12.50
CA PRO A 99 5.82 -3.75 -11.67
C PRO A 99 4.41 -3.36 -11.19
N ALA A 100 3.40 -3.46 -12.06
CA ALA A 100 2.02 -3.14 -11.72
C ALA A 100 1.44 -4.07 -10.62
N GLU A 101 1.76 -5.37 -10.66
CA GLU A 101 1.38 -6.29 -9.58
C GLU A 101 2.08 -5.93 -8.26
N THR A 102 3.34 -5.54 -8.32
CA THR A 102 4.08 -5.07 -7.14
C THR A 102 3.41 -3.85 -6.53
N ASP A 103 2.98 -2.90 -7.36
CA ASP A 103 2.27 -1.69 -6.93
C ASP A 103 0.88 -2.01 -6.35
N LEU A 104 0.12 -2.91 -6.99
CA LEU A 104 -1.14 -3.41 -6.43
C LEU A 104 -0.94 -3.97 -5.02
N ASN A 105 0.07 -4.82 -4.83
CA ASN A 105 0.34 -5.44 -3.54
C ASN A 105 0.73 -4.39 -2.48
N ALA A 106 1.58 -3.43 -2.83
CA ALA A 106 2.00 -2.36 -1.94
C ALA A 106 0.83 -1.45 -1.54
N VAL A 107 -0.03 -1.09 -2.48
CA VAL A 107 -1.19 -0.22 -2.25
C VAL A 107 -2.30 -0.96 -1.50
N SER A 108 -2.54 -2.24 -1.82
CA SER A 108 -3.51 -3.09 -1.12
C SER A 108 -3.16 -3.27 0.35
N PHE A 109 -1.87 -3.35 0.69
CA PHE A 109 -1.41 -3.43 2.07
C PHE A 109 -1.78 -2.17 2.91
N GLU A 110 -1.88 -1.02 2.27
CA GLU A 110 -2.28 0.25 2.91
C GLU A 110 -3.80 0.50 2.83
N MET A 111 -4.57 -0.45 2.25
CA MET A 111 -6.03 -0.39 2.11
C MET A 111 -6.72 -1.15 3.23
N ASN A 112 -8.03 -0.90 3.43
CA ASN A 112 -8.89 -1.56 4.40
C ASN A 112 -10.33 -1.57 3.87
N ARG A 113 -11.14 -2.56 4.24
CA ARG A 113 -12.57 -2.63 3.89
C ARG A 113 -13.37 -1.44 4.45
N ASP A 114 -12.97 -0.90 5.58
CA ASP A 114 -13.34 0.45 5.98
C ASP A 114 -12.29 1.43 5.44
N TYR A 115 -12.52 1.96 4.24
CA TYR A 115 -11.59 2.88 3.61
C TYR A 115 -11.29 4.11 4.48
N THR A 116 -12.22 4.50 5.38
CA THR A 116 -12.02 5.66 6.26
C THR A 116 -10.96 5.41 7.34
N ALA A 117 -10.65 4.14 7.61
CA ALA A 117 -9.58 3.70 8.50
C ALA A 117 -8.28 3.35 7.74
N ALA A 118 -8.32 3.28 6.40
CA ALA A 118 -7.17 2.88 5.58
C ALA A 118 -6.04 3.91 5.64
N PRO A 119 -4.78 3.50 5.86
CA PRO A 119 -3.61 4.37 5.74
C PRO A 119 -3.51 5.07 4.38
N LEU A 120 -3.88 4.37 3.29
CA LEU A 120 -3.95 4.92 1.94
C LEU A 120 -4.83 6.17 1.82
N TYR A 121 -5.89 6.28 2.62
CA TYR A 121 -6.75 7.46 2.69
C TYR A 121 -6.31 8.44 3.77
N LEU A 122 -6.04 7.94 4.99
CA LEU A 122 -5.81 8.81 6.15
C LEU A 122 -4.52 9.61 6.04
N ARG A 123 -3.42 8.98 5.67
CA ARG A 123 -2.10 9.64 5.64
C ARG A 123 -2.06 10.78 4.62
N PRO A 124 -2.36 10.56 3.33
CA PRO A 124 -2.29 11.64 2.33
C PRO A 124 -3.38 12.69 2.46
N SER A 125 -4.47 12.40 3.20
CA SER A 125 -5.57 13.38 3.39
C SER A 125 -5.39 14.29 4.61
N SER A 126 -4.54 13.92 5.57
CA SER A 126 -4.40 14.67 6.82
C SER A 126 -3.03 15.31 7.02
N GLY A 127 -2.03 14.88 6.27
CA GLY A 127 -0.63 15.22 6.54
C GLY A 127 -0.06 14.58 7.82
N SER A 128 -0.84 13.77 8.54
CA SER A 128 -0.36 13.02 9.68
C SER A 128 0.36 11.76 9.21
N GLY A 129 1.67 11.70 9.40
CA GLY A 129 2.51 10.62 8.87
C GLY A 129 2.74 10.71 7.36
N HIS A 130 2.45 11.85 6.74
CA HIS A 130 2.73 12.16 5.35
C HIS A 130 3.31 13.59 5.26
N PRO A 131 4.31 13.86 4.40
CA PRO A 131 4.98 15.16 4.33
C PRO A 131 4.04 16.35 4.11
N ARG A 132 2.96 16.14 3.36
CA ARG A 132 1.90 17.13 3.11
C ARG A 132 0.58 16.45 2.77
N PRO A 133 -0.57 17.11 2.96
CA PRO A 133 -1.82 16.63 2.37
C PRO A 133 -1.70 16.60 0.83
N VAL A 134 -2.13 15.51 0.21
CA VAL A 134 -2.11 15.30 -1.24
C VAL A 134 -3.53 15.27 -1.79
N ILE A 135 -4.45 14.64 -1.03
CA ILE A 135 -5.87 14.54 -1.36
C ILE A 135 -6.71 15.30 -0.35
N SER A 136 -7.93 15.70 -0.72
CA SER A 136 -8.89 16.28 0.20
C SER A 136 -9.78 15.21 0.83
N ARG A 137 -10.01 15.29 2.14
CA ARG A 137 -10.97 14.40 2.84
C ARG A 137 -12.42 14.57 2.38
N SER A 138 -12.75 15.68 1.76
CA SER A 138 -14.09 15.98 1.25
C SER A 138 -14.19 15.81 -0.27
N ASP A 139 -13.16 15.27 -0.93
CA ASP A 139 -13.20 15.02 -2.37
C ASP A 139 -14.14 13.86 -2.67
N PRO A 140 -15.30 14.12 -3.30
CA PRO A 140 -16.29 13.08 -3.55
C PRO A 140 -15.81 12.02 -4.54
N ALA A 141 -14.89 12.36 -5.45
CA ALA A 141 -14.33 11.42 -6.42
C ALA A 141 -13.42 10.40 -5.70
N ILE A 142 -12.54 10.87 -4.82
CA ILE A 142 -11.67 9.99 -4.04
C ILE A 142 -12.48 9.12 -3.06
N ILE A 143 -13.49 9.70 -2.41
CA ILE A 143 -14.39 8.95 -1.53
C ILE A 143 -15.08 7.83 -2.30
N LEU A 144 -15.67 8.14 -3.47
CA LEU A 144 -16.34 7.14 -4.31
C LEU A 144 -15.37 6.06 -4.78
N LEU A 145 -14.19 6.46 -5.27
CA LEU A 145 -13.16 5.55 -5.76
C LEU A 145 -12.74 4.54 -4.69
N LEU A 146 -12.32 5.01 -3.52
CA LEU A 146 -11.83 4.14 -2.45
C LEU A 146 -12.96 3.33 -1.80
N SER A 147 -14.16 3.90 -1.62
CA SER A 147 -15.29 3.13 -1.09
C SER A 147 -15.75 2.03 -2.06
N THR A 148 -15.68 2.27 -3.37
CA THR A 148 -16.00 1.26 -4.38
C THR A 148 -14.98 0.13 -4.35
N TRP A 149 -13.70 0.45 -4.31
CA TRP A 149 -12.64 -0.56 -4.26
C TRP A 149 -12.67 -1.35 -2.95
N ALA A 150 -12.94 -0.70 -1.82
CA ALA A 150 -13.10 -1.36 -0.53
C ALA A 150 -14.24 -2.38 -0.51
N ALA A 151 -15.27 -2.19 -1.34
CA ALA A 151 -16.44 -3.07 -1.43
C ALA A 151 -16.24 -4.24 -2.40
N LYS A 152 -15.24 -4.20 -3.26
CA LYS A 152 -14.91 -5.24 -4.26
C LYS A 152 -13.89 -6.23 -3.74
#